data_b304f6eadfefc911128894ca6491ec0e
#
_entry.id   b304f6eadfefc911128894ca6491ec0e
#
_cell.length_a   1.000
_cell.length_b   1.000
_cell.length_c   1.000
_cell.angle_alpha   90.00
_cell.angle_beta   90.00
_cell.angle_gamma   90.00
#
_symmetry.space_group_name_H-M   'P 1'
#
loop_
_entity.id
_entity.type
_entity.pdbx_description
1 polymer ?
#
loop_
_entity_poly.entity_id
_entity_poly.type
_entity_poly.pdbx_seq_one_letter_code
_entity_poly.pdbx_strand_id
1 'polypeptide(L)'
;MKTQIKLSAHLLALSLAATTTAWAHSPEESNHSHGKSGRAPEQLGRVSFDNSCAPAVQARFERAMALLHSFWWREGEQAFREVLERDPNCAIATWGIATILIDNPFAGGPSTVQIQRAQDAIEHGRAIGAKTERERM
;
A
#
# COMPACT_ATOMS: atom_id res chain seq x y z
N MET A 1 56.47 39.64 -62.85
CA MET A 1 56.76 38.22 -62.68
C MET A 1 55.93 37.77 -61.47
N LYS A 2 54.80 37.04 -61.66
CA LYS A 2 53.90 36.58 -60.57
C LYS A 2 54.00 35.07 -60.50
N THR A 3 54.65 34.60 -59.48
CA THR A 3 54.81 33.16 -59.22
C THR A 3 53.57 32.64 -58.46
N GLN A 4 52.79 31.79 -59.11
CA GLN A 4 51.65 31.11 -58.54
C GLN A 4 52.14 29.86 -57.85
N ILE A 5 51.97 29.82 -56.53
CA ILE A 5 52.19 28.57 -55.69
C ILE A 5 50.88 27.84 -55.62
N LYS A 6 50.83 26.67 -56.24
CA LYS A 6 49.65 25.75 -56.09
C LYS A 6 49.80 24.96 -54.82
N LEU A 7 48.96 25.21 -53.78
CA LEU A 7 48.83 24.36 -52.61
C LEU A 7 47.85 23.20 -52.92
N SER A 8 48.37 22.01 -52.97
CA SER A 8 47.55 20.81 -53.04
C SER A 8 47.07 20.48 -51.63
N ALA A 9 45.77 20.63 -51.39
CA ALA A 9 45.11 20.20 -50.15
C ALA A 9 44.83 18.72 -50.26
N HIS A 10 45.54 17.91 -49.50
CA HIS A 10 45.17 16.49 -49.24
C HIS A 10 44.20 16.45 -48.12
N LEU A 11 42.94 16.22 -48.42
CA LEU A 11 41.90 15.94 -47.45
C LEU A 11 42.05 14.48 -46.98
N LEU A 12 42.62 14.28 -45.79
CA LEU A 12 42.58 13.03 -45.07
C LEU A 12 41.20 12.91 -44.41
N ALA A 13 40.33 12.09 -44.99
CA ALA A 13 39.06 11.75 -44.37
C ALA A 13 39.31 10.71 -43.25
N LEU A 14 39.30 11.19 -42.01
CA LEU A 14 39.34 10.31 -40.83
C LEU A 14 37.93 9.83 -40.55
N SER A 15 37.64 8.57 -40.96
CA SER A 15 36.37 7.91 -40.68
C SER A 15 36.35 7.48 -39.22
N LEU A 16 35.67 8.22 -38.35
CA LEU A 16 35.39 7.81 -36.96
C LEU A 16 34.22 6.84 -36.99
N ALA A 17 34.51 5.53 -36.90
CA ALA A 17 33.49 4.52 -36.69
C ALA A 17 33.00 4.61 -35.25
N ALA A 18 31.87 5.29 -35.01
CA ALA A 18 31.17 5.26 -33.75
C ALA A 18 30.47 3.93 -33.61
N THR A 19 31.04 3.01 -32.83
CA THR A 19 30.35 1.79 -32.40
C THR A 19 29.34 2.16 -31.32
N THR A 20 28.11 2.42 -31.73
CA THR A 20 26.98 2.50 -30.80
C THR A 20 26.66 1.09 -30.34
N THR A 21 27.08 0.71 -29.12
CA THR A 21 26.55 -0.45 -28.43
C THR A 21 25.10 -0.13 -28.07
N ALA A 22 24.18 -0.53 -28.94
CA ALA A 22 22.76 -0.55 -28.63
C ALA A 22 22.58 -1.59 -27.51
N TRP A 23 22.32 -1.08 -26.28
CA TRP A 23 21.77 -1.91 -25.23
C TRP A 23 20.35 -2.24 -25.67
N ALA A 24 20.19 -3.42 -26.24
CA ALA A 24 18.89 -4.00 -26.49
C ALA A 24 18.26 -4.27 -25.11
N HIS A 25 17.48 -3.31 -24.60
CA HIS A 25 16.46 -3.62 -23.63
C HIS A 25 15.43 -4.46 -24.39
N SER A 26 15.52 -5.78 -24.24
CA SER A 26 14.38 -6.62 -24.54
C SER A 26 13.26 -6.12 -23.63
N PRO A 27 12.10 -5.69 -24.17
CA PRO A 27 10.91 -5.62 -23.37
C PRO A 27 10.60 -7.07 -23.01
N GLU A 28 11.02 -7.49 -21.81
CA GLU A 28 10.45 -8.65 -21.16
C GLU A 28 9.00 -8.26 -20.93
N GLU A 29 8.18 -8.59 -21.90
CA GLU A 29 6.75 -8.60 -21.80
C GLU A 29 6.45 -9.52 -20.64
N SER A 30 6.41 -8.93 -19.42
CA SER A 30 5.84 -9.59 -18.27
C SER A 30 4.38 -9.82 -18.61
N ASN A 31 4.15 -10.94 -19.27
CA ASN A 31 2.85 -11.50 -19.49
C ASN A 31 2.25 -11.83 -18.12
N HIS A 32 1.80 -10.78 -17.40
CA HIS A 32 0.94 -10.92 -16.26
C HIS A 32 -0.39 -11.44 -16.76
N SER A 33 -0.36 -12.72 -17.12
CA SER A 33 -1.54 -13.53 -17.23
C SER A 33 -2.35 -13.35 -15.95
N HIS A 34 -3.38 -12.49 -15.98
CA HIS A 34 -4.44 -12.47 -14.99
C HIS A 34 -5.29 -13.74 -15.14
N GLY A 35 -4.61 -14.92 -15.23
CA GLY A 35 -5.24 -16.19 -14.99
C GLY A 35 -5.80 -16.13 -13.57
N LYS A 36 -7.00 -16.66 -13.38
CA LYS A 36 -7.69 -16.89 -12.10
C LYS A 36 -6.70 -17.53 -11.11
N SER A 37 -5.79 -16.71 -10.57
CA SER A 37 -4.79 -17.14 -9.63
C SER A 37 -5.51 -17.38 -8.33
N GLY A 38 -5.48 -18.61 -7.86
CA GLY A 38 -5.63 -18.84 -6.45
C GLY A 38 -4.72 -17.83 -5.77
N ARG A 39 -5.32 -16.90 -5.03
CA ARG A 39 -4.59 -15.86 -4.30
C ARG A 39 -3.54 -16.59 -3.49
N ALA A 40 -2.27 -16.21 -3.66
CA ALA A 40 -1.20 -16.76 -2.84
C ALA A 40 -1.64 -16.67 -1.37
N PRO A 41 -1.41 -17.69 -0.54
CA PRO A 41 -1.84 -17.66 0.84
C PRO A 41 -1.32 -16.39 1.49
N GLU A 42 -2.21 -15.66 2.15
CA GLU A 42 -1.92 -14.41 2.82
C GLU A 42 -0.83 -14.64 3.87
N GLN A 43 0.35 -14.09 3.66
CA GLN A 43 1.47 -14.20 4.59
C GLN A 43 1.47 -12.98 5.53
N LEU A 44 0.61 -13.01 6.53
CA LEU A 44 0.56 -12.01 7.58
C LEU A 44 1.37 -12.48 8.79
N GLY A 45 1.97 -11.52 9.50
CA GLY A 45 2.52 -11.75 10.83
C GLY A 45 1.44 -12.18 11.82
N ARG A 46 1.86 -12.71 12.98
CA ARG A 46 0.95 -13.04 14.07
C ARG A 46 0.84 -11.84 15.00
N VAL A 47 -0.39 -11.52 15.36
CA VAL A 47 -0.72 -10.50 16.36
C VAL A 47 -1.45 -11.20 17.50
N SER A 48 -1.08 -10.87 18.73
CA SER A 48 -1.84 -11.20 19.93
C SER A 48 -2.31 -9.89 20.57
N PHE A 49 -3.61 -9.69 20.64
CA PHE A 49 -4.21 -8.46 21.14
C PHE A 49 -5.47 -8.79 21.96
N ASP A 50 -5.27 -8.82 23.26
CA ASP A 50 -6.39 -9.03 24.19
C ASP A 50 -7.38 -7.87 24.13
N ASN A 51 -8.65 -8.20 23.94
CA ASN A 51 -9.75 -7.24 23.85
C ASN A 51 -11.01 -7.82 24.49
N SER A 52 -12.06 -7.02 24.57
CA SER A 52 -13.34 -7.41 25.20
C SER A 52 -14.39 -7.92 24.19
N CYS A 53 -14.02 -8.16 22.97
CA CYS A 53 -14.92 -8.70 21.96
C CYS A 53 -15.25 -10.17 22.23
N ALA A 54 -16.30 -10.69 21.62
CA ALA A 54 -16.67 -12.09 21.77
C ALA A 54 -15.51 -13.01 21.34
N PRO A 55 -15.21 -14.08 22.07
CA PRO A 55 -14.12 -15.01 21.73
C PRO A 55 -14.21 -15.56 20.31
N ALA A 56 -15.41 -15.69 19.77
CA ALA A 56 -15.64 -16.18 18.40
C ALA A 56 -15.08 -15.26 17.30
N VAL A 57 -14.83 -13.98 17.60
CA VAL A 57 -14.25 -13.01 16.64
C VAL A 57 -12.78 -12.70 16.89
N GLN A 58 -12.18 -13.23 17.96
CA GLN A 58 -10.81 -12.92 18.36
C GLN A 58 -9.80 -13.13 17.20
N ALA A 59 -9.81 -14.29 16.58
CA ALA A 59 -8.89 -14.58 15.46
C ALA A 59 -9.11 -13.66 14.26
N ARG A 60 -10.35 -13.19 14.01
CA ARG A 60 -10.65 -12.23 12.94
C ARG A 60 -10.13 -10.85 13.29
N PHE A 61 -10.30 -10.44 14.53
CA PHE A 61 -9.76 -9.18 15.03
C PHE A 61 -8.23 -9.14 14.94
N GLU A 62 -7.55 -10.19 15.36
CA GLU A 62 -6.09 -10.30 15.28
C GLU A 62 -5.60 -10.29 13.82
N ARG A 63 -6.34 -10.93 12.90
CA ARG A 63 -6.07 -10.82 11.47
C ARG A 63 -6.26 -9.40 10.96
N ALA A 64 -7.31 -8.70 11.37
CA ALA A 64 -7.54 -7.31 11.00
C ALA A 64 -6.40 -6.39 11.49
N MET A 65 -5.91 -6.62 12.71
CA MET A 65 -4.74 -5.95 13.27
C MET A 65 -3.47 -6.25 12.45
N ALA A 66 -3.26 -7.49 12.04
CA ALA A 66 -2.12 -7.85 11.20
C ALA A 66 -2.16 -7.16 9.83
N LEU A 67 -3.34 -7.03 9.23
CA LEU A 67 -3.55 -6.28 7.98
C LEU A 67 -3.26 -4.79 8.16
N LEU A 68 -3.74 -4.17 9.25
CA LEU A 68 -3.44 -2.78 9.61
C LEU A 68 -1.92 -2.54 9.70
N HIS A 69 -1.20 -3.38 10.43
CA HIS A 69 0.25 -3.27 10.59
C HIS A 69 1.05 -3.64 9.34
N SER A 70 0.42 -4.31 8.38
CA SER A 70 1.00 -4.61 7.06
C SER A 70 0.66 -3.55 6.00
N PHE A 71 0.00 -2.47 6.38
CA PHE A 71 -0.44 -1.38 5.48
C PHE A 71 -1.41 -1.84 4.38
N TRP A 72 -2.16 -2.91 4.64
CA TRP A 72 -3.20 -3.40 3.74
C TRP A 72 -4.54 -2.74 4.12
N TRP A 73 -4.60 -1.44 3.85
CA TRP A 73 -5.66 -0.55 4.34
C TRP A 73 -7.07 -1.02 4.01
N ARG A 74 -7.34 -1.32 2.76
CA ARG A 74 -8.66 -1.72 2.30
C ARG A 74 -9.11 -3.06 2.89
N GLU A 75 -8.22 -4.05 2.87
CA GLU A 75 -8.47 -5.38 3.42
C GLU A 75 -8.61 -5.32 4.94
N GLY A 76 -7.83 -4.47 5.60
CA GLY A 76 -7.91 -4.24 7.03
C GLY A 76 -9.22 -3.58 7.44
N GLU A 77 -9.68 -2.53 6.74
CA GLU A 77 -10.98 -1.92 7.00
C GLU A 77 -12.10 -2.94 6.86
N GLN A 78 -12.11 -3.73 5.79
CA GLN A 78 -13.10 -4.77 5.59
C GLN A 78 -13.08 -5.81 6.73
N ALA A 79 -11.88 -6.25 7.13
CA ALA A 79 -11.74 -7.24 8.20
C ALA A 79 -12.28 -6.74 9.55
N PHE A 80 -12.05 -5.46 9.91
CA PHE A 80 -12.67 -4.88 11.11
C PHE A 80 -14.19 -4.74 11.00
N ARG A 81 -14.73 -4.42 9.82
CA ARG A 81 -16.17 -4.41 9.59
C ARG A 81 -16.78 -5.79 9.76
N GLU A 82 -16.14 -6.82 9.25
CA GLU A 82 -16.57 -8.22 9.44
C GLU A 82 -16.56 -8.65 10.93
N VAL A 83 -15.66 -8.10 11.74
CA VAL A 83 -15.68 -8.28 13.19
C VAL A 83 -16.96 -7.68 13.78
N LEU A 84 -17.30 -6.41 13.43
CA LEU A 84 -18.50 -5.73 13.92
C LEU A 84 -19.81 -6.37 13.44
N GLU A 85 -19.83 -6.94 12.25
CA GLU A 85 -21.00 -7.69 11.75
C GLU A 85 -21.30 -8.92 12.61
N ARG A 86 -20.26 -9.55 13.17
CA ARG A 86 -20.38 -10.76 14.00
C ARG A 86 -20.49 -10.47 15.49
N ASP A 87 -19.88 -9.40 15.94
CA ASP A 87 -19.94 -8.89 17.29
C ASP A 87 -20.12 -7.35 17.26
N PRO A 88 -21.38 -6.88 17.18
CA PRO A 88 -21.68 -5.45 17.20
C PRO A 88 -21.24 -4.73 18.48
N ASN A 89 -20.89 -5.47 19.54
CA ASN A 89 -20.40 -4.94 20.81
C ASN A 89 -18.88 -4.89 20.92
N CYS A 90 -18.16 -5.16 19.85
CA CYS A 90 -16.69 -5.09 19.78
C CYS A 90 -16.24 -3.65 19.53
N ALA A 91 -16.31 -2.78 20.56
CA ALA A 91 -15.97 -1.34 20.42
C ALA A 91 -14.58 -1.09 19.84
N ILE A 92 -13.58 -1.88 20.20
CA ILE A 92 -12.20 -1.69 19.72
C ILE A 92 -12.06 -1.90 18.21
N ALA A 93 -12.95 -2.63 17.55
CA ALA A 93 -12.93 -2.77 16.10
C ALA A 93 -13.25 -1.46 15.37
N THR A 94 -14.05 -0.56 15.98
CA THR A 94 -14.32 0.78 15.43
C THR A 94 -13.09 1.66 15.45
N TRP A 95 -12.23 1.52 16.48
CA TRP A 95 -10.94 2.16 16.52
C TRP A 95 -10.03 1.69 15.37
N GLY A 96 -10.02 0.39 15.09
CA GLY A 96 -9.27 -0.15 13.95
C GLY A 96 -9.72 0.45 12.62
N ILE A 97 -11.03 0.59 12.39
CA ILE A 97 -11.60 1.26 11.21
C ILE A 97 -11.15 2.72 11.16
N ALA A 98 -11.28 3.47 12.25
CA ALA A 98 -10.89 4.87 12.30
C ALA A 98 -9.40 5.06 12.01
N THR A 99 -8.55 4.21 12.57
CA THR A 99 -7.10 4.24 12.36
C THR A 99 -6.75 4.02 10.89
N ILE A 100 -7.40 3.08 10.22
CA ILE A 100 -7.19 2.83 8.79
C ILE A 100 -7.65 4.02 7.94
N LEU A 101 -8.77 4.64 8.29
CA LEU A 101 -9.34 5.77 7.55
C LEU A 101 -8.50 7.05 7.67
N ILE A 102 -7.69 7.19 8.73
CA ILE A 102 -6.70 8.28 8.83
C ILE A 102 -5.58 8.11 7.78
N ASP A 103 -5.40 6.90 7.27
CA ASP A 103 -4.53 6.59 6.16
C ASP A 103 -3.02 6.82 6.43
N ASN A 104 -2.24 6.69 5.37
CA ASN A 104 -0.79 6.85 5.41
C ASN A 104 -0.41 8.35 5.48
N PRO A 105 0.16 8.84 6.58
CA PRO A 105 0.54 10.24 6.72
C PRO A 105 1.62 10.68 5.71
N PHE A 106 2.36 9.73 5.15
CA PHE A 106 3.40 10.01 4.14
C PHE A 106 2.83 10.13 2.71
N ALA A 107 1.56 9.80 2.49
CA ALA A 107 0.89 9.86 1.19
C ALA A 107 -0.07 11.06 1.04
N GLY A 108 0.12 12.11 1.84
CA GLY A 108 -0.70 13.33 1.76
C GLY A 108 -1.86 13.41 2.77
N GLY A 109 -2.03 12.38 3.58
CA GLY A 109 -3.05 12.33 4.63
C GLY A 109 -4.47 12.03 4.12
N PRO A 110 -5.46 11.93 5.04
CA PRO A 110 -6.81 11.54 4.72
C PRO A 110 -7.60 12.67 4.02
N SER A 111 -8.48 12.29 3.12
CA SER A 111 -9.48 13.20 2.54
C SER A 111 -10.53 13.61 3.58
N THR A 112 -11.27 14.70 3.32
CA THR A 112 -12.38 15.14 4.18
C THR A 112 -13.42 14.02 4.41
N VAL A 113 -13.69 13.21 3.38
CA VAL A 113 -14.62 12.08 3.48
C VAL A 113 -14.08 10.99 4.41
N GLN A 114 -12.78 10.70 4.34
CA GLN A 114 -12.16 9.72 5.24
C GLN A 114 -12.15 10.23 6.68
N ILE A 115 -11.88 11.51 6.91
CA ILE A 115 -11.95 12.14 8.23
C ILE A 115 -13.36 11.97 8.82
N GLN A 116 -14.40 12.30 8.05
CA GLN A 116 -15.78 12.15 8.53
C GLN A 116 -16.10 10.70 8.88
N ARG A 117 -15.76 9.76 8.01
CA ARG A 117 -15.96 8.32 8.26
C ARG A 117 -15.20 7.81 9.49
N ALA A 118 -14.00 8.35 9.74
CA ALA A 118 -13.21 8.01 10.93
C ALA A 118 -13.89 8.55 12.20
N GLN A 119 -14.42 9.77 12.16
CA GLN A 119 -15.20 10.37 13.26
C GLN A 119 -16.45 9.53 13.56
N ASP A 120 -17.21 9.16 12.52
CA ASP A 120 -18.41 8.32 12.66
C ASP A 120 -18.05 6.95 13.31
N ALA A 121 -16.92 6.35 12.93
CA ALA A 121 -16.45 5.12 13.53
C ALA A 121 -16.09 5.29 15.01
N ILE A 122 -15.43 6.38 15.39
CA ILE A 122 -15.11 6.69 16.79
C ILE A 122 -16.38 6.93 17.61
N GLU A 123 -17.34 7.67 17.07
CA GLU A 123 -18.62 7.93 17.75
C GLU A 123 -19.41 6.64 17.95
N HIS A 124 -19.42 5.76 16.95
CA HIS A 124 -19.99 4.41 17.07
C HIS A 124 -19.33 3.62 18.20
N GLY A 125 -17.99 3.60 18.26
CA GLY A 125 -17.26 2.92 19.33
C GLY A 125 -17.58 3.48 20.72
N ARG A 126 -17.73 4.79 20.85
CA ARG A 126 -18.15 5.44 22.09
C ARG A 126 -19.56 5.04 22.50
N ALA A 127 -20.47 4.92 21.54
CA ALA A 127 -21.84 4.47 21.80
C ALA A 127 -21.92 3.02 22.26
N ILE A 128 -21.07 2.13 21.73
CA ILE A 128 -20.92 0.74 22.21
C ILE A 128 -20.34 0.72 23.63
N GLY A 129 -19.37 1.56 23.90
CA GLY A 129 -18.68 1.68 25.19
C GLY A 129 -17.49 0.73 25.35
N ALA A 130 -16.42 1.27 25.91
CA ALA A 130 -15.22 0.52 26.25
C ALA A 130 -15.44 -0.36 27.48
N LYS A 131 -15.06 -1.62 27.41
CA LYS A 131 -15.21 -2.61 28.51
C LYS A 131 -13.93 -2.83 29.30
N THR A 132 -12.77 -2.45 28.75
CA THR A 132 -11.48 -2.57 29.41
C THR A 132 -10.79 -1.21 29.51
N GLU A 133 -9.77 -1.13 30.40
CA GLU A 133 -8.95 0.10 30.55
C GLU A 133 -8.26 0.46 29.24
N ARG A 134 -7.72 -0.53 28.54
CA ARG A 134 -7.05 -0.37 27.25
C ARG A 134 -7.97 0.23 26.18
N GLU A 135 -9.27 -0.10 26.21
CA GLU A 135 -10.25 0.34 25.24
C GLU A 135 -10.81 1.74 25.54
N ARG A 136 -10.50 2.30 26.72
CA ARG A 136 -10.95 3.62 27.16
C ARG A 136 -10.05 4.77 26.70
N MET A 137 -9.37 4.63 25.60
CA MET A 137 -8.52 5.68 25.03
C MET A 137 -9.30 6.79 24.35
#